data_a65da63ffd10880c96841a3d38b3e210
#
_entry.id   a65da63ffd10880c96841a3d38b3e210
#
_cell.length_a   1.000
_cell.length_b   1.000
_cell.length_c   1.000
_cell.angle_alpha   90.00
_cell.angle_beta   90.00
_cell.angle_gamma   90.00
#
_symmetry.space_group_name_H-M   'P 1'
#
loop_
_entity.id
_entity.type
_entity.pdbx_description
1 polymer ?
#
loop_
_entity_poly.entity_id
_entity_poly.type
_entity_poly.pdbx_seq_one_letter_code
_entity_poly.pdbx_strand_id
1 'polypeptide(L)'
;MDMPKNRATRATSLRDASDSSKLEGTGSWDAIEWTKIEPISRFVSHANLDFLLESEQVVAEGNGVVLVNTDDAGTLMVTNFRLIFLSEGTRKVIALGTIPLTTIEKFNKTVVKVHSNTRYVDKTPAQRLLQVIGKDMRILVFSFRPRTKQRRVVYEALLRCTKPTRLWDLYAFASGPSRFKNTTPLVRLLDEYFRLLCLGSYRSSINIIENGSFTLSNDLWRISSVNCNYTMCQSYPFALVVPKIISDDEVLQASSFRARCRLPVVSWCHPLTGAVVARSSQPLVGLMMNMRSNMDEKLVAALCSKLDNGSRRKLYIVDARPRKNALANGAMGGGSESSSNYFQSEIVFLGIDNIHAMRESFVRLREYMDTHGRTSSDGMSSFLRQGGSTWGGGNLSSMSASVSTLGDSGWLLHVQNVLAGAAWIAARVAMENASVLVHCSDGWDRTSQLVSLANLLLDPYYRTFTGFQALIDKDWLAFGHPFSDRVGMPSVSGTGNVPFELSRQSSTSNFPPSPMRQSSGTFALQPPASSHSHNSNNYSPIFLQWVDCVSQLLRMYPFAFEFSAAFLVDFVDCMLSCRFGNFLCNRYFLCLQLVFSLEWMWSLASFFLTLLTLNVVKDKVAAE
;
A
#
# COMPACT_ATOMS: atom_id res chain seq x y z
N MET A 1 -78.28 -2.06 18.73
CA MET A 1 -77.79 -1.95 20.10
C MET A 1 -76.33 -1.54 19.96
N ASP A 2 -76.18 -0.39 19.96
CA ASP A 2 -75.60 0.74 20.71
C ASP A 2 -74.16 1.04 20.30
N MET A 3 -74.08 2.07 19.52
CA MET A 3 -72.96 3.04 19.55
C MET A 3 -73.07 3.88 20.85
N PRO A 4 -71.98 4.44 21.36
CA PRO A 4 -71.88 5.88 21.25
C PRO A 4 -70.49 6.49 21.03
N LYS A 5 -70.49 7.54 20.24
CA LYS A 5 -70.27 9.00 20.45
C LYS A 5 -68.80 9.47 20.40
N ASN A 6 -68.58 10.22 19.32
CA ASN A 6 -67.73 11.38 19.09
C ASN A 6 -67.30 12.21 20.33
N ARG A 7 -66.03 12.64 20.31
CA ARG A 7 -65.67 14.00 20.74
C ARG A 7 -64.54 14.55 19.85
N ALA A 8 -64.93 15.53 19.07
CA ALA A 8 -64.05 16.46 18.36
C ALA A 8 -63.49 17.51 19.35
N THR A 9 -62.20 17.83 19.17
CA THR A 9 -61.69 19.13 19.67
C THR A 9 -60.64 19.68 18.71
N ARG A 10 -61.05 20.72 18.04
CA ARG A 10 -60.43 22.04 17.77
C ARG A 10 -59.03 22.08 17.16
N ALA A 11 -59.06 22.47 15.89
CA ALA A 11 -58.00 23.18 15.21
C ALA A 11 -57.71 24.53 15.90
N THR A 12 -56.43 24.84 16.10
CA THR A 12 -56.00 26.23 16.34
C THR A 12 -54.94 26.57 15.31
N SER A 13 -55.17 27.69 14.70
CA SER A 13 -54.55 28.33 13.56
C SER A 13 -53.04 28.52 13.64
N LEU A 14 -52.42 28.35 12.48
CA LEU A 14 -51.15 28.93 12.07
C LEU A 14 -51.16 30.45 12.27
N ARG A 15 -50.11 30.97 12.85
CA ARG A 15 -49.65 32.34 12.63
C ARG A 15 -48.19 32.26 12.17
N ASP A 16 -47.99 32.81 10.97
CA ASP A 16 -46.70 33.16 10.40
C ASP A 16 -45.95 34.13 11.33
N ALA A 17 -44.70 33.83 11.56
CA ALA A 17 -43.70 34.82 11.94
C ALA A 17 -42.40 34.49 11.19
N SER A 18 -42.24 35.20 10.07
CA SER A 18 -40.94 35.43 9.45
C SER A 18 -40.09 36.23 10.42
N ASP A 19 -39.01 35.64 10.89
CA ASP A 19 -37.91 36.43 11.44
C ASP A 19 -36.58 35.86 10.96
N SER A 20 -35.98 36.59 10.02
CA SER A 20 -34.65 36.41 9.49
C SER A 20 -33.67 37.01 10.50
N SER A 21 -33.09 36.22 11.37
CA SER A 21 -31.92 36.64 12.13
C SER A 21 -30.70 35.91 11.61
N LYS A 22 -29.79 36.68 11.02
CA LYS A 22 -28.44 36.33 10.67
C LYS A 22 -27.74 35.70 11.89
N LEU A 23 -27.33 34.44 11.78
CA LEU A 23 -26.38 33.83 12.68
C LEU A 23 -24.98 34.21 12.18
N GLU A 24 -24.41 35.27 12.76
CA GLU A 24 -22.99 35.52 12.72
C GLU A 24 -22.30 34.46 13.59
N GLY A 25 -21.49 33.62 12.96
CA GLY A 25 -20.72 32.58 13.64
C GLY A 25 -19.58 33.22 14.44
N THR A 26 -19.71 33.26 15.75
CA THR A 26 -18.55 33.39 16.65
C THR A 26 -18.08 31.97 16.95
N GLY A 27 -16.92 31.61 16.36
CA GLY A 27 -16.29 30.31 16.55
C GLY A 27 -15.77 30.13 17.98
N SER A 28 -16.63 29.76 18.88
CA SER A 28 -16.29 29.26 20.20
C SER A 28 -16.93 27.90 20.40
N TRP A 29 -16.15 26.92 20.82
CA TRP A 29 -16.58 25.57 21.18
C TRP A 29 -17.68 25.54 22.26
N ASP A 30 -17.85 26.65 22.98
CA ASP A 30 -18.90 26.84 23.97
C ASP A 30 -20.30 27.03 23.35
N ALA A 31 -20.37 27.25 22.02
CA ALA A 31 -21.62 27.48 21.30
C ALA A 31 -22.33 26.21 20.82
N ILE A 32 -21.73 25.03 20.97
CA ILE A 32 -22.45 23.77 20.72
C ILE A 32 -23.36 23.50 21.91
N GLU A 33 -24.51 24.10 21.91
CA GLU A 33 -25.60 23.79 22.86
C GLU A 33 -26.09 22.35 22.60
N TRP A 34 -25.42 21.39 23.17
CA TRP A 34 -25.81 19.98 23.17
C TRP A 34 -27.20 19.72 23.76
N THR A 35 -27.80 20.73 24.37
CA THR A 35 -29.11 20.66 25.06
C THR A 35 -30.30 20.84 24.12
N LYS A 36 -30.11 21.38 22.90
CA LYS A 36 -31.22 21.70 21.99
C LYS A 36 -31.50 20.66 20.91
N ILE A 37 -30.61 19.68 20.75
CA ILE A 37 -30.87 18.61 19.79
C ILE A 37 -31.64 17.51 20.51
N GLU A 38 -32.95 17.49 20.34
CA GLU A 38 -33.79 16.39 20.81
C GLU A 38 -33.30 15.08 20.18
N PRO A 39 -33.26 13.95 20.95
CA PRO A 39 -32.86 12.67 20.41
C PRO A 39 -33.93 12.21 19.41
N ILE A 40 -33.72 12.49 18.14
CA ILE A 40 -34.47 11.82 17.08
C ILE A 40 -33.98 10.39 17.07
N SER A 41 -34.67 9.53 17.79
CA SER A 41 -34.53 8.07 17.65
C SER A 41 -35.16 7.65 16.32
N ARG A 42 -34.53 8.00 15.22
CA ARG A 42 -34.82 7.36 13.93
C ARG A 42 -33.84 6.20 13.79
N PHE A 43 -34.34 4.99 14.01
CA PHE A 43 -33.80 3.84 13.34
C PHE A 43 -33.79 4.18 11.85
N VAL A 44 -32.63 4.41 11.27
CA VAL A 44 -32.51 4.44 9.82
C VAL A 44 -32.87 3.02 9.38
N SER A 45 -34.07 2.89 8.81
CA SER A 45 -34.50 1.64 8.22
C SER A 45 -33.42 1.23 7.20
N HIS A 46 -32.80 0.06 7.36
CA HIS A 46 -31.75 -0.44 6.49
C HIS A 46 -32.15 -0.59 5.01
N ALA A 47 -33.37 -0.22 4.65
CA ALA A 47 -33.97 -0.49 3.34
C ALA A 47 -33.49 0.42 2.18
N ASN A 48 -32.82 1.55 2.42
CA ASN A 48 -32.42 2.51 1.36
C ASN A 48 -31.12 3.24 1.71
N LEU A 49 -30.01 2.52 1.85
CA LEU A 49 -28.68 3.11 1.98
C LEU A 49 -27.95 3.00 0.63
N ASP A 50 -28.33 3.83 -0.33
CA ASP A 50 -27.80 3.82 -1.71
C ASP A 50 -26.27 4.00 -1.82
N PHE A 51 -25.61 4.39 -0.72
CA PHE A 51 -24.16 4.56 -0.66
C PHE A 51 -23.39 3.30 -0.24
N LEU A 52 -24.08 2.25 0.17
CA LEU A 52 -23.43 0.97 0.49
C LEU A 52 -23.02 0.25 -0.78
N LEU A 53 -21.87 -0.40 -0.72
CA LEU A 53 -21.39 -1.26 -1.79
C LEU A 53 -22.16 -2.58 -1.79
N GLU A 54 -22.05 -3.32 -2.90
CA GLU A 54 -22.63 -4.67 -2.99
C GLU A 54 -22.07 -5.55 -1.86
N SER A 55 -22.95 -6.25 -1.14
CA SER A 55 -22.59 -7.07 0.04
C SER A 55 -22.01 -6.31 1.24
N GLU A 56 -22.01 -4.98 1.23
CA GLU A 56 -21.64 -4.18 2.39
C GLU A 56 -22.81 -4.11 3.39
N GLN A 57 -22.54 -4.42 4.67
CA GLN A 57 -23.53 -4.48 5.73
C GLN A 57 -23.12 -3.64 6.92
N VAL A 58 -24.08 -2.89 7.50
CA VAL A 58 -23.85 -2.12 8.71
C VAL A 58 -23.83 -3.05 9.93
N VAL A 59 -22.75 -2.95 10.71
CA VAL A 59 -22.52 -3.76 11.92
C VAL A 59 -22.87 -2.98 13.20
N ALA A 60 -22.62 -1.67 13.21
CA ALA A 60 -22.90 -0.80 14.35
C ALA A 60 -23.06 0.66 13.92
N GLU A 61 -23.85 1.41 14.68
CA GLU A 61 -24.11 2.81 14.45
C GLU A 61 -23.97 3.65 15.73
N GLY A 62 -23.55 4.90 15.55
CA GLY A 62 -23.54 5.94 16.57
C GLY A 62 -24.14 7.22 16.02
N ASN A 63 -25.27 7.67 16.58
CA ASN A 63 -26.01 8.84 16.13
C ASN A 63 -25.61 10.10 16.92
N GLY A 64 -25.68 11.27 16.27
CA GLY A 64 -25.33 12.56 16.88
C GLY A 64 -23.84 12.61 17.27
N VAL A 65 -22.99 12.03 16.44
CA VAL A 65 -21.53 12.09 16.54
C VAL A 65 -21.06 13.31 15.75
N VAL A 66 -20.06 14.02 16.28
CA VAL A 66 -19.43 15.14 15.56
C VAL A 66 -18.08 14.69 15.02
N LEU A 67 -17.88 14.86 13.72
CA LEU A 67 -16.56 14.75 13.08
C LEU A 67 -15.80 16.05 13.37
N VAL A 68 -14.92 15.99 14.36
CA VAL A 68 -14.18 17.16 14.84
C VAL A 68 -13.32 17.81 13.75
N ASN A 69 -12.92 17.04 12.74
CA ASN A 69 -12.10 17.51 11.63
C ASN A 69 -12.77 18.58 10.75
N THR A 70 -14.10 18.52 10.62
CA THR A 70 -14.90 19.42 9.77
C THR A 70 -16.02 20.09 10.53
N ASP A 71 -16.15 19.80 11.82
CA ASP A 71 -17.25 20.26 12.70
C ASP A 71 -18.65 19.83 12.21
N ASP A 72 -18.73 18.73 11.47
CA ASP A 72 -19.98 18.16 10.98
C ASP A 72 -20.62 17.25 12.03
N ALA A 73 -21.91 17.46 12.31
CA ALA A 73 -22.71 16.52 13.08
C ALA A 73 -23.33 15.45 12.18
N GLY A 74 -23.40 14.21 12.67
CA GLY A 74 -23.90 13.13 11.84
C GLY A 74 -23.98 11.77 12.53
N THR A 75 -24.09 10.75 11.71
CA THR A 75 -24.11 9.35 12.12
C THR A 75 -22.82 8.66 11.70
N LEU A 76 -22.16 8.01 12.65
CA LEU A 76 -20.97 7.20 12.41
C LEU A 76 -21.37 5.74 12.35
N MET A 77 -21.14 5.10 11.21
CA MET A 77 -21.46 3.69 10.96
C MET A 77 -20.20 2.85 10.77
N VAL A 78 -20.18 1.67 11.36
CA VAL A 78 -19.18 0.63 11.10
C VAL A 78 -19.82 -0.43 10.24
N THR A 79 -19.26 -0.68 9.07
CA THR A 79 -19.70 -1.76 8.18
C THR A 79 -18.70 -2.93 8.24
N ASN A 80 -18.96 -3.99 7.48
CA ASN A 80 -17.99 -5.06 7.26
C ASN A 80 -16.81 -4.66 6.35
N PHE A 81 -16.84 -3.43 5.77
CA PHE A 81 -15.80 -2.92 4.88
C PHE A 81 -15.13 -1.64 5.39
N ARG A 82 -15.91 -0.66 5.86
CA ARG A 82 -15.39 0.67 6.21
C ARG A 82 -16.11 1.29 7.39
N LEU A 83 -15.46 2.27 7.99
CA LEU A 83 -16.08 3.26 8.87
C LEU A 83 -16.63 4.39 8.00
N ILE A 84 -17.91 4.72 8.12
CA ILE A 84 -18.61 5.72 7.30
C ILE A 84 -19.15 6.82 8.20
N PHE A 85 -18.91 8.08 7.82
CA PHE A 85 -19.55 9.22 8.44
C PHE A 85 -20.58 9.85 7.51
N LEU A 86 -21.84 9.84 7.93
CA LEU A 86 -22.98 10.42 7.22
C LEU A 86 -23.35 11.73 7.89
N SER A 87 -23.21 12.86 7.19
CA SER A 87 -23.58 14.17 7.69
C SER A 87 -25.10 14.27 7.88
N GLU A 88 -25.55 14.80 9.03
CA GLU A 88 -26.95 15.03 9.32
C GLU A 88 -27.50 16.22 8.51
N GLY A 89 -26.68 17.25 8.30
CA GLY A 89 -27.08 18.46 7.56
C GLY A 89 -27.24 18.21 6.07
N THR A 90 -26.25 17.57 5.43
CA THR A 90 -26.26 17.34 3.97
C THR A 90 -26.88 16.00 3.58
N ARG A 91 -27.03 15.07 4.50
CA ARG A 91 -27.41 13.65 4.28
C ARG A 91 -26.50 12.92 3.28
N LYS A 92 -25.27 13.39 3.12
CA LYS A 92 -24.26 12.80 2.26
C LYS A 92 -23.12 12.18 3.08
N VAL A 93 -22.51 11.17 2.51
CA VAL A 93 -21.29 10.57 3.07
C VAL A 93 -20.16 11.59 2.97
N ILE A 94 -19.50 11.88 4.09
CA ILE A 94 -18.32 12.74 4.14
C ILE A 94 -17.09 11.89 3.86
N ALA A 95 -16.46 12.11 2.72
CA ALA A 95 -15.30 11.33 2.27
C ALA A 95 -14.14 11.39 3.27
N LEU A 96 -13.85 12.56 3.85
CA LEU A 96 -12.82 12.71 4.88
C LEU A 96 -13.09 11.82 6.09
N GLY A 97 -14.34 11.75 6.55
CA GLY A 97 -14.76 10.96 7.72
C GLY A 97 -14.99 9.47 7.43
N THR A 98 -14.74 9.02 6.18
CA THR A 98 -14.98 7.64 5.75
C THR A 98 -13.64 6.95 5.45
N ILE A 99 -13.39 5.80 6.11
CA ILE A 99 -12.11 5.09 5.98
C ILE A 99 -12.33 3.58 5.96
N PRO A 100 -11.75 2.84 5.00
CA PRO A 100 -11.78 1.37 4.99
C PRO A 100 -11.14 0.78 6.25
N LEU A 101 -11.68 -0.33 6.75
CA LEU A 101 -11.22 -0.96 7.98
C LEU A 101 -9.75 -1.43 7.90
N THR A 102 -9.34 -1.94 6.75
CA THR A 102 -7.95 -2.39 6.51
C THR A 102 -6.97 -1.22 6.41
N THR A 103 -7.46 -0.03 6.05
CA THR A 103 -6.69 1.22 6.03
C THR A 103 -6.44 1.77 7.44
N ILE A 104 -7.23 1.35 8.44
CA ILE A 104 -7.04 1.79 9.82
C ILE A 104 -5.76 1.17 10.39
N GLU A 105 -4.82 2.02 10.81
CA GLU A 105 -3.59 1.60 11.50
C GLU A 105 -3.85 1.34 12.97
N LYS A 106 -4.49 2.30 13.64
CA LYS A 106 -4.86 2.22 15.07
C LYS A 106 -6.02 3.15 15.41
N PHE A 107 -6.70 2.85 16.49
CA PHE A 107 -7.75 3.71 17.03
C PHE A 107 -7.78 3.65 18.55
N ASN A 108 -8.09 4.79 19.18
CA ASN A 108 -8.02 4.98 20.62
C ASN A 108 -9.24 5.74 21.16
N LYS A 109 -9.65 5.40 22.38
CA LYS A 109 -10.62 6.18 23.15
C LYS A 109 -9.87 7.22 23.98
N THR A 110 -10.24 8.50 23.81
CA THR A 110 -9.69 9.62 24.58
C THR A 110 -10.80 10.34 25.31
N VAL A 111 -10.48 10.95 26.43
CA VAL A 111 -11.39 11.78 27.21
C VAL A 111 -10.69 13.10 27.45
N VAL A 112 -11.28 14.19 26.96
CA VAL A 112 -10.75 15.54 27.15
C VAL A 112 -11.61 16.25 28.18
N LYS A 113 -10.99 16.73 29.24
CA LYS A 113 -11.63 17.62 30.22
C LYS A 113 -11.40 19.04 29.74
N VAL A 114 -12.48 19.75 29.42
CA VAL A 114 -12.43 21.18 29.09
C VAL A 114 -12.20 21.93 30.41
N HIS A 115 -11.08 22.61 30.55
CA HIS A 115 -10.82 23.47 31.69
C HIS A 115 -11.47 24.83 31.38
N SER A 116 -12.60 25.14 32.02
CA SER A 116 -13.15 26.48 31.99
C SER A 116 -12.36 27.37 32.96
N ASN A 117 -11.78 28.44 32.44
CA ASN A 117 -11.08 29.46 33.26
C ASN A 117 -12.04 30.35 34.10
N THR A 118 -13.31 30.04 34.13
CA THR A 118 -14.33 30.79 34.90
C THR A 118 -14.49 30.16 36.27
N ARG A 119 -14.38 30.98 37.31
CA ARG A 119 -14.51 30.62 38.75
C ARG A 119 -15.89 30.12 39.17
N TYR A 120 -16.81 29.90 38.24
CA TYR A 120 -18.11 29.27 38.52
C TYR A 120 -17.99 27.77 38.19
N VAL A 121 -18.26 26.95 39.18
CA VAL A 121 -18.24 25.49 39.15
C VAL A 121 -19.40 24.97 38.31
N ASP A 122 -19.30 25.13 37.00
CA ASP A 122 -20.11 24.34 36.08
C ASP A 122 -19.27 23.13 35.62
N LYS A 123 -19.75 21.94 35.99
CA LYS A 123 -19.15 20.67 35.60
C LYS A 123 -19.35 20.47 34.10
N THR A 124 -18.51 21.14 33.29
CA THR A 124 -18.50 20.89 31.85
C THR A 124 -18.28 19.40 31.61
N PRO A 125 -19.20 18.74 30.91
CA PRO A 125 -19.08 17.30 30.72
C PRO A 125 -17.85 16.99 29.90
N ALA A 126 -17.02 16.07 30.38
CA ALA A 126 -15.82 15.60 29.68
C ALA A 126 -16.21 15.08 28.29
N GLN A 127 -15.59 15.61 27.25
CA GLN A 127 -15.80 15.16 25.87
C GLN A 127 -15.22 13.75 25.68
N ARG A 128 -15.99 12.86 25.07
CA ARG A 128 -15.63 11.48 24.81
C ARG A 128 -15.26 11.30 23.35
N LEU A 129 -13.97 11.22 23.07
CA LEU A 129 -13.44 11.15 21.71
C LEU A 129 -13.09 9.72 21.31
N LEU A 130 -13.21 9.42 20.02
CA LEU A 130 -12.64 8.29 19.32
C LEU A 130 -11.69 8.84 18.26
N GLN A 131 -10.40 8.57 18.40
CA GLN A 131 -9.41 8.91 17.39
C GLN A 131 -9.12 7.68 16.54
N VAL A 132 -9.13 7.85 15.22
CA VAL A 132 -8.81 6.83 14.22
C VAL A 132 -7.67 7.34 13.37
N ILE A 133 -6.59 6.57 13.27
CA ILE A 133 -5.40 6.89 12.50
C ILE A 133 -5.29 5.93 11.33
N GLY A 134 -5.24 6.48 10.12
CA GLY A 134 -5.15 5.74 8.87
C GLY A 134 -3.70 5.54 8.42
N LYS A 135 -3.47 4.47 7.65
CA LYS A 135 -2.24 4.22 6.89
C LYS A 135 -2.08 5.20 5.70
N ASP A 136 -3.17 5.87 5.34
CA ASP A 136 -3.29 6.92 4.33
C ASP A 136 -3.02 8.33 4.89
N MET A 137 -2.34 8.42 6.03
CA MET A 137 -1.99 9.64 6.77
C MET A 137 -3.17 10.36 7.46
N ARG A 138 -4.43 9.99 7.24
CA ARG A 138 -5.56 10.65 7.89
C ARG A 138 -5.56 10.39 9.41
N ILE A 139 -5.88 11.43 10.17
CA ILE A 139 -6.18 11.36 11.60
C ILE A 139 -7.58 11.90 11.79
N LEU A 140 -8.53 11.02 12.07
CA LEU A 140 -9.93 11.33 12.24
C LEU A 140 -10.27 11.35 13.72
N VAL A 141 -11.05 12.35 14.15
CA VAL A 141 -11.49 12.49 15.53
C VAL A 141 -13.01 12.63 15.57
N PHE A 142 -13.65 11.71 16.27
CA PHE A 142 -15.09 11.69 16.44
C PHE A 142 -15.45 11.98 17.89
N SER A 143 -16.30 12.99 18.14
CA SER A 143 -16.81 13.34 19.44
C SER A 143 -18.20 12.73 19.66
N PHE A 144 -18.39 12.06 20.78
CA PHE A 144 -19.64 11.40 21.16
C PHE A 144 -20.35 12.13 22.28
N ARG A 145 -21.69 12.14 22.25
CA ARG A 145 -22.49 12.71 23.32
C ARG A 145 -22.13 12.11 24.67
N PRO A 146 -22.03 12.96 25.73
CA PRO A 146 -21.81 12.49 27.09
C PRO A 146 -22.92 11.53 27.54
N ARG A 147 -22.59 10.60 28.43
CA ARG A 147 -23.56 9.66 29.07
C ARG A 147 -24.24 8.67 28.12
N THR A 148 -23.82 8.55 26.84
CA THR A 148 -24.29 7.50 25.92
C THR A 148 -23.33 6.31 25.89
N LYS A 149 -23.83 5.13 25.49
CA LYS A 149 -22.99 3.94 25.26
C LYS A 149 -22.46 3.85 23.83
N GLN A 150 -22.84 4.77 22.95
CA GLN A 150 -22.58 4.70 21.50
C GLN A 150 -21.09 4.57 21.17
N ARG A 151 -20.20 5.38 21.81
CA ARG A 151 -18.74 5.27 21.61
C ARG A 151 -18.22 3.86 21.92
N ARG A 152 -18.79 3.18 22.92
CA ARG A 152 -18.41 1.82 23.27
C ARG A 152 -18.84 0.83 22.20
N VAL A 153 -20.07 0.96 21.71
CA VAL A 153 -20.63 0.09 20.65
C VAL A 153 -19.81 0.21 19.36
N VAL A 154 -19.54 1.44 18.90
CA VAL A 154 -18.70 1.69 17.71
C VAL A 154 -17.29 1.15 17.91
N TYR A 155 -16.67 1.38 19.06
CA TYR A 155 -15.32 0.90 19.36
C TYR A 155 -15.23 -0.62 19.39
N GLU A 156 -16.20 -1.31 19.99
CA GLU A 156 -16.25 -2.78 20.03
C GLU A 156 -16.51 -3.38 18.64
N ALA A 157 -17.33 -2.70 17.82
CA ALA A 157 -17.51 -3.08 16.42
C ALA A 157 -16.19 -2.93 15.62
N LEU A 158 -15.48 -1.81 15.77
CA LEU A 158 -14.16 -1.62 15.15
C LEU A 158 -13.18 -2.69 15.59
N LEU A 159 -13.12 -3.05 16.89
CA LEU A 159 -12.24 -4.12 17.37
C LEU A 159 -12.51 -5.48 16.70
N ARG A 160 -13.79 -5.79 16.45
CA ARG A 160 -14.17 -7.03 15.77
C ARG A 160 -13.87 -6.98 14.28
N CYS A 161 -14.27 -5.89 13.61
CA CYS A 161 -14.22 -5.80 12.15
C CYS A 161 -12.81 -5.51 11.62
N THR A 162 -11.93 -4.85 12.39
CA THR A 162 -10.51 -4.64 11.99
C THR A 162 -9.62 -5.84 12.27
N LYS A 163 -10.12 -6.86 12.98
CA LYS A 163 -9.41 -8.12 13.27
C LYS A 163 -10.26 -9.31 12.86
N PRO A 164 -10.37 -9.59 11.56
CA PRO A 164 -11.16 -10.73 11.09
C PRO A 164 -10.64 -12.03 11.70
N THR A 165 -11.53 -12.96 11.98
CA THR A 165 -11.13 -14.28 12.50
C THR A 165 -10.57 -15.17 11.41
N ARG A 166 -11.01 -14.95 10.17
CA ARG A 166 -10.60 -15.74 9.00
C ARG A 166 -10.33 -14.81 7.82
N LEU A 167 -9.48 -15.22 6.89
CA LEU A 167 -9.12 -14.43 5.71
C LEU A 167 -10.36 -14.10 4.85
N TRP A 168 -11.28 -15.05 4.71
CA TRP A 168 -12.52 -14.88 3.94
C TRP A 168 -13.60 -14.05 4.64
N ASP A 169 -13.34 -13.57 5.85
CA ASP A 169 -14.20 -12.57 6.49
C ASP A 169 -13.87 -11.14 5.99
N LEU A 170 -12.79 -10.96 5.20
CA LEU A 170 -12.48 -9.70 4.53
C LEU A 170 -13.49 -9.41 3.43
N TYR A 171 -13.80 -8.13 3.23
CA TYR A 171 -14.76 -7.67 2.23
C TYR A 171 -14.42 -8.14 0.80
N ALA A 172 -13.14 -8.27 0.44
CA ALA A 172 -12.70 -8.77 -0.85
C ALA A 172 -13.34 -10.13 -1.24
N PHE A 173 -13.75 -10.92 -0.26
CA PHE A 173 -14.40 -12.21 -0.47
C PHE A 173 -15.93 -12.15 -0.42
N ALA A 174 -16.51 -10.98 -0.09
CA ALA A 174 -17.95 -10.83 0.07
C ALA A 174 -18.69 -10.66 -1.26
N SER A 175 -18.03 -10.10 -2.28
CA SER A 175 -18.65 -9.72 -3.56
C SER A 175 -18.82 -10.88 -4.55
N GLY A 176 -18.26 -12.06 -4.26
CA GLY A 176 -18.28 -13.21 -5.18
C GLY A 176 -17.34 -13.04 -6.40
N PRO A 177 -17.41 -13.93 -7.40
CA PRO A 177 -16.57 -13.87 -8.58
C PRO A 177 -16.89 -12.66 -9.45
N SER A 178 -15.85 -12.07 -10.02
CA SER A 178 -15.95 -10.88 -10.89
C SER A 178 -16.96 -11.10 -12.02
N ARG A 179 -17.84 -10.12 -12.20
CA ARG A 179 -18.76 -10.06 -13.34
C ARG A 179 -18.06 -9.73 -14.66
N PHE A 180 -16.81 -9.29 -14.60
CA PHE A 180 -16.01 -8.90 -15.75
C PHE A 180 -15.18 -10.07 -16.25
N LYS A 181 -15.20 -10.29 -17.57
CA LYS A 181 -14.32 -11.27 -18.22
C LYS A 181 -12.88 -10.75 -18.20
N ASN A 182 -12.14 -11.07 -17.15
CA ASN A 182 -10.73 -10.74 -17.06
C ASN A 182 -9.87 -11.93 -17.47
N THR A 183 -8.78 -11.63 -18.13
CA THR A 183 -7.72 -12.61 -18.34
C THR A 183 -7.07 -12.94 -17.00
N THR A 184 -6.74 -14.21 -16.84
CA THR A 184 -6.04 -14.66 -15.64
C THR A 184 -4.68 -13.95 -15.52
N PRO A 185 -4.19 -13.67 -14.30
CA PRO A 185 -2.88 -13.06 -14.11
C PRO A 185 -1.73 -13.83 -14.74
N LEU A 186 -1.85 -15.16 -14.83
CA LEU A 186 -0.89 -16.02 -15.51
C LEU A 186 -0.77 -15.68 -17.00
N VAL A 187 -1.92 -15.53 -17.66
CA VAL A 187 -1.98 -15.18 -19.09
C VAL A 187 -1.42 -13.77 -19.31
N ARG A 188 -1.75 -12.79 -18.45
CA ARG A 188 -1.21 -11.45 -18.57
C ARG A 188 0.30 -11.39 -18.41
N LEU A 189 0.85 -12.17 -17.48
CA LEU A 189 2.30 -12.27 -17.31
C LEU A 189 2.99 -12.89 -18.53
N LEU A 190 2.41 -13.92 -19.12
CA LEU A 190 2.94 -14.53 -20.35
C LEU A 190 2.79 -13.57 -21.54
N ASP A 191 1.66 -12.90 -21.71
CA ASP A 191 1.46 -11.85 -22.74
C ASP A 191 2.56 -10.79 -22.62
N GLU A 192 2.92 -10.37 -21.41
CA GLU A 192 4.00 -9.40 -21.19
C GLU A 192 5.37 -9.96 -21.54
N TYR A 193 5.69 -11.21 -21.20
CA TYR A 193 6.95 -11.84 -21.59
C TYR A 193 7.06 -12.01 -23.11
N PHE A 194 5.96 -12.36 -23.79
CA PHE A 194 5.90 -12.43 -25.24
C PHE A 194 6.16 -11.08 -25.89
N ARG A 195 5.54 -10.02 -25.35
CA ARG A 195 5.78 -8.64 -25.78
C ARG A 195 7.26 -8.25 -25.64
N LEU A 196 7.84 -8.49 -24.47
CA LEU A 196 9.24 -8.16 -24.16
C LEU A 196 10.25 -8.88 -25.05
N LEU A 197 9.95 -10.12 -25.45
CA LEU A 197 10.81 -10.92 -26.30
C LEU A 197 10.48 -10.78 -27.79
N CYS A 198 9.53 -9.93 -28.16
CA CYS A 198 9.04 -9.77 -29.53
C CYS A 198 8.53 -11.08 -30.18
N LEU A 199 7.89 -11.96 -29.38
CA LEU A 199 7.36 -13.25 -29.84
C LEU A 199 5.91 -13.17 -30.35
N GLY A 200 5.34 -11.97 -30.47
CA GLY A 200 3.94 -11.77 -30.80
C GLY A 200 3.04 -11.81 -29.56
N SER A 201 1.79 -12.26 -29.71
CA SER A 201 0.83 -12.38 -28.61
C SER A 201 0.72 -13.84 -28.17
N TYR A 202 0.82 -14.08 -26.85
CA TYR A 202 0.61 -15.38 -26.25
C TYR A 202 -0.79 -15.94 -26.56
N ARG A 203 -1.82 -15.11 -26.52
CA ARG A 203 -3.22 -15.49 -26.84
C ARG A 203 -3.40 -15.93 -28.28
N SER A 204 -2.76 -15.24 -29.23
CA SER A 204 -2.80 -15.63 -30.64
C SER A 204 -2.03 -16.94 -30.87
N SER A 205 -0.98 -17.17 -30.09
CA SER A 205 -0.15 -18.37 -30.18
C SER A 205 -0.82 -19.63 -29.61
N ILE A 206 -1.69 -19.50 -28.60
CA ILE A 206 -2.48 -20.64 -28.10
C ILE A 206 -3.38 -21.23 -29.19
N ASN A 207 -3.96 -20.39 -30.05
CA ASN A 207 -4.82 -20.83 -31.14
C ASN A 207 -4.03 -21.55 -32.27
N ILE A 208 -2.68 -21.43 -32.29
CA ILE A 208 -1.80 -22.05 -33.27
C ILE A 208 -1.24 -23.40 -32.76
N ILE A 209 -1.44 -23.75 -31.48
CA ILE A 209 -0.93 -24.99 -30.85
C ILE A 209 -1.44 -26.26 -31.56
N GLU A 210 -2.54 -26.20 -32.29
CA GLU A 210 -3.01 -27.31 -33.11
C GLU A 210 -2.02 -27.72 -34.23
N ASN A 211 -1.01 -26.88 -34.57
CA ASN A 211 -0.05 -27.10 -35.64
C ASN A 211 1.45 -27.19 -35.20
N GLY A 212 1.75 -27.34 -33.91
CA GLY A 212 2.97 -28.05 -33.50
C GLY A 212 4.26 -27.26 -33.34
N SER A 213 4.35 -25.93 -33.44
CA SER A 213 5.62 -25.23 -33.19
C SER A 213 5.44 -23.93 -32.39
N PHE A 214 5.65 -24.04 -31.09
CA PHE A 214 5.59 -22.93 -30.15
C PHE A 214 6.99 -22.53 -29.69
N THR A 215 7.50 -21.39 -30.15
CA THR A 215 8.83 -20.91 -29.76
C THR A 215 8.71 -20.00 -28.53
N LEU A 216 9.22 -20.46 -27.38
CA LEU A 216 9.31 -19.68 -26.13
C LEU A 216 10.64 -18.91 -26.02
N SER A 217 11.27 -18.61 -27.14
CA SER A 217 12.60 -17.97 -27.16
C SER A 217 12.81 -17.11 -28.42
N ASN A 218 13.61 -16.07 -28.26
CA ASN A 218 14.24 -15.37 -29.37
C ASN A 218 15.73 -15.78 -29.45
N ASP A 219 16.57 -14.99 -30.12
CA ASP A 219 17.99 -15.33 -30.30
C ASP A 219 18.80 -15.28 -28.99
N LEU A 220 18.43 -14.39 -28.07
CA LEU A 220 19.18 -14.10 -26.84
C LEU A 220 18.53 -14.68 -25.58
N TRP A 221 17.20 -14.67 -25.52
CA TRP A 221 16.41 -14.93 -24.31
C TRP A 221 15.40 -16.04 -24.53
N ARG A 222 15.07 -16.75 -23.44
CA ARG A 222 13.99 -17.74 -23.42
C ARG A 222 13.12 -17.61 -22.18
N ILE A 223 11.90 -18.07 -22.28
CA ILE A 223 10.98 -18.24 -21.15
C ILE A 223 11.21 -19.65 -20.60
N SER A 224 11.71 -19.73 -19.36
CA SER A 224 11.91 -20.98 -18.63
C SER A 224 10.74 -21.26 -17.73
N SER A 225 10.27 -22.50 -17.70
CA SER A 225 9.23 -23.00 -16.80
C SER A 225 9.78 -23.71 -15.57
N VAL A 226 11.08 -23.58 -15.28
CA VAL A 226 11.78 -24.27 -14.17
C VAL A 226 11.11 -24.02 -12.81
N ASN A 227 10.41 -22.92 -12.64
CA ASN A 227 9.68 -22.57 -11.42
C ASN A 227 8.15 -22.79 -11.52
N CYS A 228 7.66 -23.58 -12.48
CA CYS A 228 6.21 -23.74 -12.72
C CYS A 228 5.42 -24.21 -11.49
N ASN A 229 6.05 -25.01 -10.64
CA ASN A 229 5.50 -25.51 -9.38
C ASN A 229 5.91 -24.69 -8.15
N TYR A 230 6.60 -23.55 -8.33
CA TYR A 230 7.12 -22.68 -7.23
C TYR A 230 8.08 -23.39 -6.27
N THR A 231 8.61 -24.55 -6.63
CA THR A 231 9.51 -25.35 -5.78
C THR A 231 10.90 -24.75 -5.67
N MET A 232 11.41 -24.14 -6.76
CA MET A 232 12.71 -23.48 -6.75
C MET A 232 12.66 -22.17 -5.93
N CYS A 233 11.70 -21.33 -6.22
CA CYS A 233 11.55 -20.03 -5.56
C CYS A 233 10.07 -19.65 -5.41
N GLN A 234 9.54 -19.74 -4.20
CA GLN A 234 8.11 -19.47 -3.91
C GLN A 234 7.70 -18.01 -4.11
N SER A 235 8.66 -17.09 -4.14
CA SER A 235 8.42 -15.65 -4.28
C SER A 235 8.75 -15.12 -5.68
N TYR A 236 9.12 -15.99 -6.62
CA TYR A 236 9.31 -15.68 -8.03
C TYR A 236 8.12 -16.16 -8.85
N PRO A 237 7.92 -15.63 -10.06
CA PRO A 237 6.86 -16.10 -10.95
C PRO A 237 7.10 -17.54 -11.42
N PHE A 238 6.03 -18.18 -11.86
CA PHE A 238 6.04 -19.56 -12.38
C PHE A 238 6.89 -19.73 -13.66
N ALA A 239 7.04 -18.66 -14.44
CA ALA A 239 7.85 -18.57 -15.63
C ALA A 239 8.87 -17.44 -15.48
N LEU A 240 10.07 -17.62 -16.01
CA LEU A 240 11.21 -16.71 -15.87
C LEU A 240 11.83 -16.43 -17.25
N VAL A 241 12.21 -15.18 -17.48
CA VAL A 241 13.01 -14.82 -18.66
C VAL A 241 14.49 -14.91 -18.31
N VAL A 242 15.20 -15.81 -18.97
CA VAL A 242 16.61 -16.11 -18.73
C VAL A 242 17.39 -16.11 -20.05
N PRO A 243 18.74 -15.99 -20.03
CA PRO A 243 19.55 -16.13 -21.24
C PRO A 243 19.35 -17.51 -21.89
N LYS A 244 19.19 -17.54 -23.21
CA LYS A 244 18.93 -18.77 -23.96
C LYS A 244 20.02 -19.83 -23.80
N ILE A 245 21.26 -19.40 -23.60
CA ILE A 245 22.45 -20.27 -23.45
C ILE A 245 22.54 -20.93 -22.06
N ILE A 246 21.68 -20.56 -21.11
CA ILE A 246 21.68 -21.13 -19.76
C ILE A 246 20.58 -22.19 -19.69
N SER A 247 20.93 -23.42 -19.32
CA SER A 247 20.00 -24.53 -19.14
C SER A 247 19.16 -24.39 -17.85
N ASP A 248 18.08 -25.15 -17.70
CA ASP A 248 17.27 -25.14 -16.49
C ASP A 248 18.02 -25.71 -15.27
N ASP A 249 18.89 -26.68 -15.47
CA ASP A 249 19.77 -27.20 -14.40
C ASP A 249 20.76 -26.14 -13.89
N GLU A 250 21.31 -25.33 -14.79
CA GLU A 250 22.20 -24.23 -14.44
C GLU A 250 21.44 -23.12 -13.72
N VAL A 251 20.18 -22.85 -14.12
CA VAL A 251 19.28 -21.92 -13.40
C VAL A 251 19.03 -22.39 -11.96
N LEU A 252 18.73 -23.68 -11.77
CA LEU A 252 18.54 -24.27 -10.44
C LEU A 252 19.80 -24.15 -9.58
N GLN A 253 20.98 -24.46 -10.15
CA GLN A 253 22.25 -24.34 -9.43
C GLN A 253 22.57 -22.88 -9.05
N ALA A 254 22.38 -21.94 -9.98
CA ALA A 254 22.59 -20.52 -9.72
C ALA A 254 21.64 -19.98 -8.62
N SER A 255 20.40 -20.47 -8.56
CA SER A 255 19.41 -20.02 -7.59
C SER A 255 19.85 -20.22 -6.14
N SER A 256 20.55 -21.32 -5.84
CA SER A 256 21.02 -21.66 -4.49
C SER A 256 22.03 -20.66 -3.91
N PHE A 257 22.72 -19.89 -4.77
CA PHE A 257 23.68 -18.87 -4.36
C PHE A 257 23.05 -17.50 -4.07
N ARG A 258 21.76 -17.34 -4.32
CA ARG A 258 21.05 -16.09 -4.07
C ARG A 258 20.10 -16.21 -2.87
N ALA A 259 20.02 -15.16 -2.07
CA ALA A 259 19.12 -15.15 -0.93
C ALA A 259 17.69 -15.51 -1.37
N ARG A 260 17.06 -16.44 -0.65
CA ARG A 260 15.71 -16.95 -0.96
C ARG A 260 15.56 -17.54 -2.35
N CYS A 261 16.64 -18.03 -2.93
CA CYS A 261 16.71 -18.59 -4.29
C CYS A 261 16.28 -17.61 -5.40
N ARG A 262 16.36 -16.29 -5.15
CA ARG A 262 15.95 -15.24 -6.08
C ARG A 262 17.11 -14.89 -7.01
N LEU A 263 17.35 -15.75 -7.99
CA LEU A 263 18.44 -15.66 -8.96
C LEU A 263 18.29 -14.46 -9.92
N PRO A 264 19.36 -14.07 -10.65
CA PRO A 264 19.30 -13.06 -11.70
C PRO A 264 18.37 -13.46 -12.85
N VAL A 265 17.35 -12.65 -13.13
CA VAL A 265 16.38 -12.83 -14.21
C VAL A 265 16.10 -11.52 -14.92
N VAL A 266 15.73 -11.58 -16.20
CA VAL A 266 15.41 -10.40 -17.00
C VAL A 266 14.02 -9.89 -16.62
N SER A 267 13.92 -8.59 -16.32
CA SER A 267 12.66 -7.89 -16.12
C SER A 267 12.22 -7.09 -17.35
N TRP A 268 13.16 -6.51 -18.08
CA TRP A 268 12.88 -5.76 -19.30
C TRP A 268 14.05 -5.92 -20.31
N CYS A 269 13.72 -5.91 -21.58
CA CYS A 269 14.67 -6.06 -22.67
C CYS A 269 14.46 -4.95 -23.72
N HIS A 270 15.53 -4.30 -24.13
CA HIS A 270 15.49 -3.33 -25.21
C HIS A 270 15.29 -4.06 -26.55
N PRO A 271 14.21 -3.75 -27.32
CA PRO A 271 13.81 -4.55 -28.48
C PRO A 271 14.85 -4.58 -29.59
N LEU A 272 15.63 -3.52 -29.78
CA LEU A 272 16.61 -3.40 -30.86
C LEU A 272 18.02 -3.82 -30.42
N THR A 273 18.45 -3.38 -29.22
CA THR A 273 19.83 -3.59 -28.79
C THR A 273 20.02 -4.87 -27.98
N GLY A 274 18.96 -5.43 -27.40
CA GLY A 274 19.04 -6.58 -26.51
C GLY A 274 19.67 -6.26 -25.13
N ALA A 275 19.87 -4.96 -24.79
CA ALA A 275 20.26 -4.54 -23.47
C ALA A 275 19.13 -4.82 -22.47
N VAL A 276 19.46 -5.22 -21.24
CA VAL A 276 18.43 -5.63 -20.27
C VAL A 276 18.51 -4.90 -18.96
N VAL A 277 17.36 -4.76 -18.33
CA VAL A 277 17.20 -4.55 -16.89
C VAL A 277 16.87 -5.90 -16.27
N ALA A 278 17.81 -6.43 -15.47
CA ALA A 278 17.65 -7.67 -14.75
C ALA A 278 17.53 -7.41 -13.24
N ARG A 279 17.01 -8.40 -12.52
CA ARG A 279 16.81 -8.29 -11.06
C ARG A 279 17.15 -9.58 -10.33
N SER A 280 17.60 -9.45 -9.07
CA SER A 280 17.86 -10.57 -8.17
C SER A 280 17.77 -10.17 -6.70
N SER A 281 18.08 -11.08 -5.80
CA SER A 281 18.49 -10.80 -4.42
C SER A 281 20.02 -10.76 -4.29
N GLN A 282 20.52 -10.44 -3.08
CA GLN A 282 21.94 -10.46 -2.77
C GLN A 282 22.56 -11.86 -2.92
N PRO A 283 23.85 -11.96 -3.31
CA PRO A 283 24.58 -13.22 -3.30
C PRO A 283 24.86 -13.67 -1.85
N LEU A 284 25.00 -14.99 -1.68
CA LEU A 284 25.33 -15.63 -0.40
C LEU A 284 26.84 -15.92 -0.35
N VAL A 285 27.62 -14.87 -0.14
CA VAL A 285 29.09 -14.92 -0.17
C VAL A 285 29.72 -15.51 1.10
N GLY A 286 28.89 -15.86 2.10
CA GLY A 286 29.35 -16.43 3.37
C GLY A 286 29.98 -15.39 4.31
N LEU A 287 30.25 -15.82 5.56
CA LEU A 287 30.81 -14.95 6.61
C LEU A 287 32.16 -14.33 6.24
N MET A 288 32.97 -15.05 5.51
CA MET A 288 34.31 -14.60 5.04
C MET A 288 34.23 -13.86 3.71
N MET A 289 33.03 -13.67 3.14
CA MET A 289 32.78 -13.04 1.84
C MET A 289 33.59 -13.65 0.68
N ASN A 290 33.95 -14.92 0.77
CA ASN A 290 34.79 -15.63 -0.18
C ASN A 290 34.10 -16.80 -0.92
N MET A 291 32.85 -17.10 -0.58
CA MET A 291 32.05 -18.10 -1.28
C MET A 291 31.72 -17.62 -2.69
N ARG A 292 31.84 -18.53 -3.67
CA ARG A 292 31.61 -18.28 -5.09
C ARG A 292 30.64 -19.30 -5.67
N SER A 293 30.01 -18.94 -6.78
CA SER A 293 29.21 -19.84 -7.60
C SER A 293 29.50 -19.61 -9.07
N ASN A 294 30.17 -20.58 -9.69
CA ASN A 294 30.48 -20.52 -11.11
C ASN A 294 29.22 -20.42 -11.98
N MET A 295 28.09 -20.99 -11.51
CA MET A 295 26.83 -20.94 -12.24
C MET A 295 26.17 -19.57 -12.14
N ASP A 296 26.23 -18.91 -10.97
CA ASP A 296 25.75 -17.53 -10.82
C ASP A 296 26.62 -16.56 -11.64
N GLU A 297 27.94 -16.70 -11.59
CA GLU A 297 28.86 -15.87 -12.38
C GLU A 297 28.62 -16.07 -13.90
N LYS A 298 28.41 -17.33 -14.37
CA LYS A 298 28.05 -17.65 -15.75
C LYS A 298 26.70 -17.00 -16.14
N LEU A 299 25.70 -17.13 -15.30
CA LEU A 299 24.37 -16.53 -15.53
C LEU A 299 24.45 -15.01 -15.63
N VAL A 300 25.15 -14.36 -14.70
CA VAL A 300 25.35 -12.90 -14.70
C VAL A 300 26.14 -12.45 -15.93
N ALA A 301 27.22 -13.18 -16.31
CA ALA A 301 27.97 -12.89 -17.53
C ALA A 301 27.11 -13.04 -18.80
N ALA A 302 26.13 -13.96 -18.79
CA ALA A 302 25.24 -14.20 -19.93
C ALA A 302 24.19 -13.07 -20.11
N LEU A 303 23.99 -12.19 -19.12
CA LEU A 303 23.19 -10.96 -19.27
C LEU A 303 23.85 -9.94 -20.22
N CYS A 304 25.13 -10.11 -20.48
CA CYS A 304 25.91 -9.33 -21.44
C CYS A 304 25.95 -10.02 -22.80
N SER A 305 24.94 -9.79 -23.64
CA SER A 305 25.01 -10.22 -25.03
C SER A 305 26.17 -9.52 -25.77
N LYS A 306 26.75 -10.20 -26.79
CA LYS A 306 27.70 -9.55 -27.68
C LYS A 306 26.98 -8.53 -28.56
N LEU A 307 27.64 -7.39 -28.80
CA LEU A 307 27.21 -6.41 -29.80
C LEU A 307 27.55 -6.93 -31.20
N ASP A 308 26.90 -6.43 -32.24
CA ASP A 308 27.10 -6.81 -33.64
C ASP A 308 28.57 -6.63 -34.11
N ASN A 309 29.28 -5.69 -33.48
CA ASN A 309 30.71 -5.45 -33.74
C ASN A 309 31.65 -6.44 -32.99
N GLY A 310 31.12 -7.48 -32.36
CA GLY A 310 31.88 -8.47 -31.61
C GLY A 310 32.38 -8.02 -30.23
N SER A 311 32.22 -6.75 -29.88
CA SER A 311 32.53 -6.25 -28.52
C SER A 311 31.52 -6.74 -27.52
N ARG A 312 31.94 -6.90 -26.26
CA ARG A 312 31.01 -7.24 -25.18
C ARG A 312 30.31 -5.99 -24.68
N ARG A 313 29.00 -6.13 -24.42
CA ARG A 313 28.18 -5.11 -23.78
C ARG A 313 28.67 -4.86 -22.34
N LYS A 314 28.67 -3.60 -21.89
CA LYS A 314 28.97 -3.26 -20.50
C LYS A 314 27.86 -3.78 -19.58
N LEU A 315 28.23 -4.30 -18.41
CA LEU A 315 27.33 -4.74 -17.36
C LEU A 315 27.55 -3.91 -16.09
N TYR A 316 26.47 -3.40 -15.56
CA TYR A 316 26.44 -2.82 -14.21
C TYR A 316 25.71 -3.77 -13.26
N ILE A 317 26.31 -4.03 -12.10
CA ILE A 317 25.64 -4.65 -10.96
C ILE A 317 25.32 -3.55 -9.96
N VAL A 318 24.05 -3.29 -9.76
CA VAL A 318 23.54 -2.20 -8.93
C VAL A 318 22.99 -2.74 -7.62
N ASP A 319 23.73 -2.55 -6.54
CA ASP A 319 23.25 -2.79 -5.19
C ASP A 319 22.50 -1.53 -4.70
N ALA A 320 21.20 -1.64 -4.50
CA ALA A 320 20.36 -0.54 -4.06
C ALA A 320 20.73 -0.02 -2.65
N ARG A 321 21.41 -0.82 -1.85
CA ARG A 321 21.74 -0.53 -0.44
C ARG A 321 22.89 0.46 -0.30
N PRO A 322 22.99 1.14 0.87
CA PRO A 322 24.24 1.72 1.30
C PRO A 322 25.33 0.64 1.43
N ARG A 323 26.55 0.95 0.98
CA ARG A 323 27.68 0.00 1.01
C ARG A 323 27.92 -0.59 2.41
N LYS A 324 27.80 0.24 3.46
CA LYS A 324 27.91 -0.20 4.85
C LYS A 324 26.89 -1.30 5.23
N ASN A 325 25.66 -1.20 4.69
CA ASN A 325 24.61 -2.18 4.97
C ASN A 325 24.84 -3.49 4.20
N ALA A 326 25.39 -3.42 2.99
CA ALA A 326 25.78 -4.60 2.23
C ALA A 326 26.89 -5.38 2.94
N LEU A 327 27.90 -4.68 3.50
CA LEU A 327 28.97 -5.27 4.29
C LEU A 327 28.45 -5.86 5.62
N ALA A 328 27.53 -5.16 6.32
CA ALA A 328 26.92 -5.68 7.53
C ALA A 328 26.13 -6.98 7.31
N ASN A 329 25.47 -7.12 6.15
CA ASN A 329 24.80 -8.37 5.78
C ASN A 329 25.80 -9.52 5.52
N GLY A 330 27.06 -9.24 5.21
CA GLY A 330 28.13 -10.22 5.13
C GLY A 330 28.32 -11.00 6.43
N ALA A 331 28.15 -10.34 7.58
CA ALA A 331 28.19 -11.00 8.88
C ALA A 331 27.08 -12.05 9.10
N MET A 332 26.03 -12.03 8.25
CA MET A 332 24.93 -13.01 8.24
C MET A 332 25.00 -13.95 7.03
N GLY A 333 26.12 -14.00 6.34
CA GLY A 333 26.35 -14.86 5.17
C GLY A 333 25.86 -14.29 3.82
N GLY A 334 25.19 -13.14 3.81
CA GLY A 334 24.86 -12.39 2.59
C GLY A 334 26.02 -11.52 2.12
N GLY A 335 25.76 -10.52 1.29
CA GLY A 335 26.78 -9.56 0.89
C GLY A 335 26.50 -8.92 -0.47
N SER A 336 27.56 -8.56 -1.17
CA SER A 336 27.53 -8.04 -2.52
C SER A 336 28.56 -8.75 -3.39
N GLU A 337 28.42 -8.62 -4.68
CA GLU A 337 29.37 -9.16 -5.65
C GLU A 337 30.76 -8.56 -5.46
N SER A 338 31.80 -9.31 -5.89
CA SER A 338 33.18 -8.83 -5.96
C SER A 338 33.60 -8.64 -7.41
N SER A 339 34.22 -7.50 -7.72
CA SER A 339 34.76 -7.23 -9.05
C SER A 339 35.79 -8.25 -9.50
N SER A 340 36.45 -8.96 -8.56
CA SER A 340 37.37 -10.06 -8.87
C SER A 340 36.69 -11.32 -9.42
N ASN A 341 35.41 -11.54 -9.07
CA ASN A 341 34.63 -12.70 -9.52
C ASN A 341 33.74 -12.34 -10.72
N TYR A 342 33.21 -11.11 -10.72
CA TYR A 342 32.37 -10.54 -11.79
C TYR A 342 33.16 -9.50 -12.58
N PHE A 343 34.33 -9.88 -13.05
CA PHE A 343 35.36 -9.00 -13.66
C PHE A 343 34.89 -8.23 -14.90
N GLN A 344 33.76 -8.62 -15.50
CA GLN A 344 33.17 -7.93 -16.66
C GLN A 344 32.12 -6.89 -16.26
N SER A 345 31.91 -6.68 -14.96
CA SER A 345 30.88 -5.79 -14.44
C SER A 345 31.47 -4.67 -13.58
N GLU A 346 30.75 -3.56 -13.56
CA GLU A 346 30.99 -2.46 -12.63
C GLU A 346 29.96 -2.51 -11.52
N ILE A 347 30.41 -2.52 -10.25
CA ILE A 347 29.53 -2.62 -9.08
C ILE A 347 29.25 -1.24 -8.53
N VAL A 348 27.97 -0.87 -8.44
CA VAL A 348 27.48 0.45 -8.03
C VAL A 348 26.56 0.33 -6.82
N PHE A 349 26.75 1.18 -5.80
CA PHE A 349 25.88 1.27 -4.63
C PHE A 349 25.06 2.55 -4.68
N LEU A 350 23.73 2.45 -4.60
CA LEU A 350 22.84 3.62 -4.69
C LEU A 350 22.53 4.27 -3.33
N GLY A 351 22.85 3.63 -2.22
CA GLY A 351 22.68 4.23 -0.90
C GLY A 351 21.24 4.37 -0.42
N ILE A 352 20.29 3.63 -1.00
CA ILE A 352 18.86 3.69 -0.62
C ILE A 352 18.64 2.96 0.71
N ASP A 353 18.02 3.65 1.64
CA ASP A 353 17.75 3.14 2.99
C ASP A 353 16.73 1.98 3.01
N ASN A 354 16.61 1.34 4.17
CA ASN A 354 15.79 0.16 4.35
C ASN A 354 14.33 0.49 4.74
N ILE A 355 13.51 -0.56 4.88
CA ILE A 355 12.09 -0.47 5.24
C ILE A 355 11.84 0.25 6.58
N HIS A 356 12.78 0.22 7.52
CA HIS A 356 12.64 0.86 8.83
C HIS A 356 12.77 2.38 8.71
N ALA A 357 13.76 2.86 7.96
CA ALA A 357 13.91 4.29 7.67
C ALA A 357 12.68 4.86 6.94
N MET A 358 12.12 4.11 5.97
CA MET A 358 10.91 4.52 5.26
C MET A 358 9.72 4.64 6.21
N ARG A 359 9.53 3.69 7.12
CA ARG A 359 8.47 3.73 8.13
C ARG A 359 8.60 4.94 9.06
N GLU A 360 9.80 5.19 9.56
CA GLU A 360 10.06 6.35 10.43
C GLU A 360 9.82 7.67 9.71
N SER A 361 10.33 7.80 8.49
CA SER A 361 10.13 8.97 7.64
C SER A 361 8.63 9.23 7.38
N PHE A 362 7.86 8.18 7.09
CA PHE A 362 6.42 8.27 6.88
C PHE A 362 5.66 8.72 8.14
N VAL A 363 6.06 8.25 9.31
CA VAL A 363 5.46 8.69 10.59
C VAL A 363 5.74 10.18 10.82
N ARG A 364 6.98 10.66 10.58
CA ARG A 364 7.32 12.08 10.70
C ARG A 364 6.56 12.94 9.69
N LEU A 365 6.41 12.46 8.44
CA LEU A 365 5.61 13.15 7.43
C LEU A 365 4.14 13.27 7.86
N ARG A 366 3.54 12.20 8.40
CA ARG A 366 2.17 12.22 8.94
C ARG A 366 2.03 13.23 10.09
N GLU A 367 3.01 13.28 10.97
CA GLU A 367 3.03 14.26 12.07
C GLU A 367 3.13 15.69 11.54
N TYR A 368 3.94 15.92 10.52
CA TYR A 368 3.99 17.20 9.82
C TYR A 368 2.63 17.56 9.21
N MET A 369 2.01 16.67 8.47
CA MET A 369 0.71 16.89 7.84
C MET A 369 -0.41 17.16 8.86
N ASP A 370 -0.42 16.45 9.99
CA ASP A 370 -1.39 16.67 11.06
C ASP A 370 -1.22 18.04 11.72
N THR A 371 0.01 18.54 11.80
CA THR A 371 0.33 19.83 12.44
C THR A 371 0.09 21.01 11.51
N HIS A 372 0.41 20.89 10.22
CA HIS A 372 0.47 21.98 9.25
C HIS A 372 -0.57 21.90 8.14
N GLY A 373 -1.20 20.75 7.95
CA GLY A 373 -2.22 20.54 6.91
C GLY A 373 -3.55 21.24 7.16
N ARG A 374 -3.71 21.86 8.32
CA ARG A 374 -4.88 22.66 8.67
C ARG A 374 -4.54 24.13 8.64
N THR A 375 -5.02 24.82 7.64
CA THR A 375 -5.05 26.28 7.54
C THR A 375 -6.16 26.89 8.41
N SER A 376 -6.94 26.10 9.14
CA SER A 376 -7.98 26.61 10.04
C SER A 376 -7.39 26.89 11.42
N SER A 377 -7.78 28.01 11.98
CA SER A 377 -7.39 28.70 13.19
C SER A 377 -7.45 27.90 14.50
N ASP A 378 -7.86 26.65 14.48
CA ASP A 378 -8.13 25.89 15.68
C ASP A 378 -7.06 24.81 15.89
N GLY A 379 -6.07 25.12 16.72
CA GLY A 379 -4.97 24.27 17.13
C GLY A 379 -5.34 22.95 17.81
N MET A 380 -6.46 22.32 17.40
CA MET A 380 -7.02 21.13 18.05
C MET A 380 -6.20 19.86 17.87
N SER A 381 -5.46 19.71 16.76
CA SER A 381 -4.58 18.56 16.59
C SER A 381 -3.36 18.62 17.50
N SER A 382 -2.80 19.82 17.72
CA SER A 382 -1.72 20.03 18.68
C SER A 382 -2.22 19.89 20.13
N PHE A 383 -3.46 20.28 20.40
CA PHE A 383 -4.11 20.12 21.70
C PHE A 383 -4.28 18.63 22.09
N LEU A 384 -4.72 17.80 21.15
CA LEU A 384 -4.86 16.35 21.39
C LEU A 384 -3.52 15.64 21.57
N ARG A 385 -2.46 16.12 20.92
CA ARG A 385 -1.12 15.54 20.95
C ARG A 385 -0.39 15.84 22.25
N GLN A 386 -0.56 17.03 22.80
CA GLN A 386 0.18 17.50 23.98
C GLN A 386 -0.55 17.26 25.32
N GLY A 387 -1.66 16.52 25.32
CA GLY A 387 -2.39 16.22 26.55
C GLY A 387 -2.96 17.49 27.26
N GLY A 388 -3.21 18.54 26.50
CA GLY A 388 -3.86 19.75 27.00
C GLY A 388 -2.98 20.74 27.78
N SER A 389 -1.67 20.61 27.74
CA SER A 389 -0.78 21.49 28.51
C SER A 389 0.16 22.31 27.65
N THR A 390 -0.29 23.27 26.90
CA THR A 390 0.41 24.55 26.65
C THR A 390 -0.32 25.36 25.59
N TRP A 391 -1.00 26.39 26.01
CA TRP A 391 -1.39 27.51 25.18
C TRP A 391 -0.19 28.45 25.05
N GLY A 392 0.46 28.45 23.90
CA GLY A 392 1.47 29.43 23.54
C GLY A 392 1.15 30.03 22.18
N GLY A 393 0.88 31.32 22.12
CA GLY A 393 0.46 32.07 20.95
C GLY A 393 1.29 31.83 19.70
N GLY A 394 0.62 31.55 18.59
CA GLY A 394 1.22 31.35 17.29
C GLY A 394 1.79 32.64 16.73
N ASN A 395 3.11 32.75 16.66
CA ASN A 395 3.82 33.80 15.95
C ASN A 395 4.19 33.38 14.54
N LEU A 396 4.26 34.32 13.63
CA LEU A 396 4.67 34.22 12.21
C LEU A 396 6.02 33.53 11.95
N SER A 397 6.79 33.19 12.96
CA SER A 397 7.98 32.34 12.88
C SER A 397 7.67 30.87 12.58
N SER A 398 6.41 30.46 12.64
CA SER A 398 6.00 29.08 12.39
C SER A 398 6.10 28.65 10.91
N MET A 399 6.04 29.57 9.95
CA MET A 399 6.13 29.21 8.51
C MET A 399 7.53 28.78 8.11
N SER A 400 8.57 29.44 8.63
CA SER A 400 9.96 29.05 8.39
C SER A 400 10.30 27.71 9.06
N ALA A 401 9.79 27.47 10.27
CA ALA A 401 9.89 26.19 10.96
C ALA A 401 9.15 25.04 10.22
N SER A 402 8.09 25.38 9.47
CA SER A 402 7.29 24.42 8.71
C SER A 402 8.07 23.76 7.57
N VAL A 403 8.83 24.51 6.77
CA VAL A 403 9.64 23.96 5.67
C VAL A 403 10.78 23.09 6.22
N SER A 404 11.39 23.49 7.32
CA SER A 404 12.44 22.72 7.99
C SER A 404 11.89 21.38 8.48
N THR A 405 10.72 21.36 9.16
CA THR A 405 10.11 20.12 9.65
C THR A 405 9.64 19.17 8.55
N LEU A 406 9.24 19.67 7.36
CA LEU A 406 9.00 18.83 6.21
C LEU A 406 10.30 18.18 5.73
N GLY A 407 11.38 18.95 5.63
CA GLY A 407 12.73 18.45 5.33
C GLY A 407 13.19 17.40 6.33
N ASP A 408 12.96 17.64 7.63
CA ASP A 408 13.34 16.74 8.73
C ASP A 408 12.57 15.40 8.69
N SER A 409 11.43 15.33 7.99
CA SER A 409 10.76 14.05 7.75
C SER A 409 11.62 13.08 6.93
N GLY A 410 12.47 13.61 6.05
CA GLY A 410 13.32 12.86 5.13
C GLY A 410 12.56 12.20 3.96
N TRP A 411 11.21 12.31 3.91
CA TRP A 411 10.40 11.60 2.92
C TRP A 411 10.75 12.00 1.48
N LEU A 412 10.82 13.29 1.21
CA LEU A 412 11.13 13.80 -0.13
C LEU A 412 12.53 13.40 -0.59
N LEU A 413 13.51 13.34 0.34
CA LEU A 413 14.85 12.86 0.04
C LEU A 413 14.84 11.36 -0.33
N HIS A 414 14.06 10.56 0.37
CA HIS A 414 13.92 9.14 0.04
C HIS A 414 13.23 8.91 -1.31
N VAL A 415 12.21 9.72 -1.67
CA VAL A 415 11.60 9.72 -3.01
C VAL A 415 12.62 10.13 -4.08
N GLN A 416 13.37 11.19 -3.85
CA GLN A 416 14.43 11.68 -4.74
C GLN A 416 15.49 10.60 -5.00
N ASN A 417 15.97 9.90 -3.95
CA ASN A 417 16.99 8.88 -4.08
C ASN A 417 16.54 7.69 -4.94
N VAL A 418 15.27 7.27 -4.81
CA VAL A 418 14.70 6.20 -5.62
C VAL A 418 14.55 6.65 -7.08
N LEU A 419 14.05 7.87 -7.32
CA LEU A 419 13.91 8.43 -8.66
C LEU A 419 15.27 8.59 -9.35
N ALA A 420 16.26 9.14 -8.65
CA ALA A 420 17.61 9.32 -9.18
C ALA A 420 18.27 7.97 -9.53
N GLY A 421 18.10 6.96 -8.66
CA GLY A 421 18.59 5.62 -8.92
C GLY A 421 17.94 4.97 -10.14
N ALA A 422 16.62 5.08 -10.28
CA ALA A 422 15.89 4.56 -11.44
C ALA A 422 16.26 5.28 -12.74
N ALA A 423 16.39 6.60 -12.70
CA ALA A 423 16.82 7.40 -13.84
C ALA A 423 18.26 7.07 -14.26
N TRP A 424 19.16 6.85 -13.28
CA TRP A 424 20.52 6.39 -13.56
C TRP A 424 20.53 5.03 -14.28
N ILE A 425 19.74 4.06 -13.80
CA ILE A 425 19.60 2.74 -14.44
C ILE A 425 19.08 2.90 -15.88
N ALA A 426 18.00 3.65 -16.07
CA ALA A 426 17.41 3.88 -17.38
C ALA A 426 18.42 4.55 -18.34
N ALA A 427 19.20 5.52 -17.88
CA ALA A 427 20.23 6.18 -18.68
C ALA A 427 21.35 5.23 -19.11
N ARG A 428 21.81 4.30 -18.24
CA ARG A 428 22.82 3.29 -18.64
C ARG A 428 22.32 2.41 -19.77
N VAL A 429 21.06 1.99 -19.69
CA VAL A 429 20.45 1.13 -20.72
C VAL A 429 20.20 1.90 -22.03
N ALA A 430 19.58 3.08 -21.95
CA ALA A 430 19.19 3.85 -23.13
C ALA A 430 20.36 4.53 -23.86
N MET A 431 21.34 5.06 -23.11
CA MET A 431 22.42 5.89 -23.69
C MET A 431 23.71 5.12 -23.92
N GLU A 432 23.99 4.11 -23.08
CA GLU A 432 25.23 3.31 -23.19
C GLU A 432 24.98 1.92 -23.77
N ASN A 433 23.75 1.55 -24.06
CA ASN A 433 23.37 0.18 -24.41
C ASN A 433 23.88 -0.86 -23.41
N ALA A 434 24.05 -0.48 -22.15
CA ALA A 434 24.54 -1.35 -21.10
C ALA A 434 23.43 -2.23 -20.54
N SER A 435 23.76 -3.44 -20.11
CA SER A 435 22.87 -4.25 -19.28
C SER A 435 23.03 -3.88 -17.81
N VAL A 436 21.95 -3.94 -17.03
CA VAL A 436 21.97 -3.59 -15.61
C VAL A 436 21.30 -4.70 -14.80
N LEU A 437 22.02 -5.28 -13.84
CA LEU A 437 21.46 -6.18 -12.82
C LEU A 437 21.23 -5.40 -11.53
N VAL A 438 19.99 -5.34 -11.06
CA VAL A 438 19.60 -4.61 -9.85
C VAL A 438 19.26 -5.58 -8.72
N HIS A 439 19.85 -5.38 -7.55
CA HIS A 439 19.50 -6.15 -6.37
C HIS A 439 19.50 -5.30 -5.08
N CYS A 440 18.99 -5.86 -4.00
CA CYS A 440 19.12 -5.38 -2.62
C CYS A 440 19.37 -6.59 -1.71
N SER A 441 18.83 -6.64 -0.50
CA SER A 441 18.95 -7.85 0.34
C SER A 441 18.10 -8.99 -0.22
N ASP A 442 16.77 -8.84 -0.23
CA ASP A 442 15.84 -9.89 -0.69
C ASP A 442 15.36 -9.72 -2.14
N GLY A 443 15.59 -8.57 -2.77
CA GLY A 443 15.22 -8.33 -4.17
C GLY A 443 13.73 -8.03 -4.41
N TRP A 444 12.94 -7.64 -3.41
CA TRP A 444 11.50 -7.41 -3.52
C TRP A 444 10.98 -6.04 -3.06
N ASP A 445 11.78 -5.23 -2.34
CA ASP A 445 11.44 -3.85 -1.94
C ASP A 445 12.14 -2.86 -2.88
N ARG A 446 13.34 -2.38 -2.52
CA ARG A 446 14.12 -1.41 -3.29
C ARG A 446 14.37 -1.83 -4.74
N THR A 447 14.62 -3.13 -4.95
CA THR A 447 14.77 -3.69 -6.30
C THR A 447 13.51 -3.51 -7.12
N SER A 448 12.32 -3.81 -6.56
CA SER A 448 11.05 -3.61 -7.28
C SER A 448 10.81 -2.14 -7.58
N GLN A 449 11.10 -1.22 -6.63
CA GLN A 449 10.99 0.23 -6.85
C GLN A 449 11.87 0.69 -8.03
N LEU A 450 13.15 0.35 -8.01
CA LEU A 450 14.12 0.79 -9.02
C LEU A 450 13.84 0.20 -10.40
N VAL A 451 13.62 -1.11 -10.46
CA VAL A 451 13.40 -1.83 -11.74
C VAL A 451 12.11 -1.36 -12.39
N SER A 452 11.00 -1.29 -11.66
CA SER A 452 9.72 -0.85 -12.23
C SER A 452 9.72 0.61 -12.65
N LEU A 453 10.39 1.52 -11.92
CA LEU A 453 10.56 2.90 -12.35
C LEU A 453 11.49 3.04 -13.56
N ALA A 454 12.59 2.28 -13.61
CA ALA A 454 13.47 2.28 -14.77
C ALA A 454 12.72 1.78 -16.02
N ASN A 455 11.92 0.71 -15.89
CA ASN A 455 11.07 0.20 -16.95
C ASN A 455 10.03 1.24 -17.41
N LEU A 456 9.41 1.96 -16.47
CA LEU A 456 8.45 3.04 -16.76
C LEU A 456 9.09 4.20 -17.55
N LEU A 457 10.37 4.51 -17.25
CA LEU A 457 11.14 5.53 -17.97
C LEU A 457 11.56 5.06 -19.37
N LEU A 458 11.98 3.80 -19.50
CA LEU A 458 12.48 3.21 -20.74
C LEU A 458 11.37 2.91 -21.77
N ASP A 459 10.22 2.45 -21.30
CA ASP A 459 9.17 1.91 -22.16
C ASP A 459 7.87 2.72 -22.03
N PRO A 460 7.47 3.48 -23.08
CA PRO A 460 6.22 4.23 -23.08
C PRO A 460 4.97 3.38 -22.83
N TYR A 461 5.00 2.09 -23.19
CA TYR A 461 3.90 1.16 -22.97
C TYR A 461 3.49 1.13 -21.48
N TYR A 462 4.44 1.15 -20.54
CA TYR A 462 4.13 1.13 -19.12
C TYR A 462 3.50 2.42 -18.58
N ARG A 463 3.41 3.46 -19.38
CA ARG A 463 2.71 4.71 -19.07
C ARG A 463 1.26 4.72 -19.56
N THR A 464 0.81 3.65 -20.23
CA THR A 464 -0.60 3.38 -20.55
C THR A 464 -1.29 2.64 -19.38
N PHE A 465 -2.63 2.62 -19.34
CA PHE A 465 -3.36 1.84 -18.33
C PHE A 465 -3.01 0.35 -18.37
N THR A 466 -3.03 -0.24 -19.56
CA THR A 466 -2.71 -1.66 -19.77
C THR A 466 -1.26 -1.96 -19.43
N GLY A 467 -0.34 -1.11 -19.83
CA GLY A 467 1.08 -1.28 -19.55
C GLY A 467 1.40 -1.06 -18.07
N PHE A 468 0.75 -0.12 -17.41
CA PHE A 468 0.91 0.10 -15.96
C PHE A 468 0.41 -1.11 -15.16
N GLN A 469 -0.71 -1.70 -15.58
CA GLN A 469 -1.17 -2.98 -15.04
C GLN A 469 -0.13 -4.08 -15.22
N ALA A 470 0.40 -4.26 -16.44
CA ALA A 470 1.41 -5.29 -16.73
C ALA A 470 2.69 -5.09 -15.90
N LEU A 471 3.11 -3.84 -15.71
CA LEU A 471 4.26 -3.47 -14.88
C LEU A 471 4.07 -3.91 -13.42
N ILE A 472 2.90 -3.64 -12.83
CA ILE A 472 2.58 -3.99 -11.44
C ILE A 472 2.42 -5.49 -11.31
N ASP A 473 1.69 -6.14 -12.21
CA ASP A 473 1.51 -7.59 -12.20
C ASP A 473 2.86 -8.31 -12.27
N LYS A 474 3.80 -7.83 -13.11
CA LYS A 474 5.12 -8.41 -13.29
C LYS A 474 6.06 -8.05 -12.13
N ASP A 475 6.42 -6.77 -11.95
CA ASP A 475 7.55 -6.37 -11.11
C ASP A 475 7.22 -6.28 -9.62
N TRP A 476 5.94 -6.25 -9.25
CA TRP A 476 5.50 -6.19 -7.86
C TRP A 476 4.83 -7.49 -7.42
N LEU A 477 3.74 -7.90 -8.08
CA LEU A 477 2.96 -9.06 -7.65
C LEU A 477 3.68 -10.37 -7.96
N ALA A 478 4.04 -10.62 -9.23
CA ALA A 478 4.67 -11.87 -9.64
C ALA A 478 6.07 -12.06 -9.03
N PHE A 479 6.84 -10.98 -8.92
CA PHE A 479 8.14 -10.99 -8.23
C PHE A 479 8.06 -10.86 -6.71
N GLY A 480 6.87 -11.04 -6.11
CA GLY A 480 6.67 -11.39 -4.72
C GLY A 480 7.03 -10.28 -3.73
N HIS A 481 6.71 -8.99 -4.05
CA HIS A 481 6.72 -7.96 -3.00
C HIS A 481 5.73 -8.36 -1.91
N PRO A 482 6.15 -8.37 -0.63
CA PRO A 482 5.32 -8.91 0.45
C PRO A 482 4.23 -7.90 0.88
N PHE A 483 3.21 -7.70 0.03
CA PHE A 483 2.16 -6.72 0.24
C PHE A 483 1.47 -6.85 1.60
N SER A 484 1.08 -8.06 1.99
CA SER A 484 0.39 -8.30 3.25
C SER A 484 1.20 -7.77 4.45
N ASP A 485 2.51 -8.04 4.47
CA ASP A 485 3.40 -7.57 5.53
C ASP A 485 3.64 -6.07 5.44
N ARG A 486 3.88 -5.53 4.24
CA ARG A 486 4.23 -4.11 4.03
C ARG A 486 3.05 -3.18 4.22
N VAL A 487 1.85 -3.60 3.89
CA VAL A 487 0.60 -2.84 4.14
C VAL A 487 0.13 -3.03 5.58
N GLY A 488 0.66 -4.00 6.33
CA GLY A 488 0.24 -4.32 7.67
C GLY A 488 -1.20 -4.83 7.68
N MET A 489 -1.47 -5.87 6.89
CA MET A 489 -2.77 -6.52 6.89
C MET A 489 -3.12 -7.04 8.29
N PRO A 490 -4.41 -6.99 8.68
CA PRO A 490 -4.83 -7.54 9.96
C PRO A 490 -4.44 -9.01 10.05
N SER A 491 -3.78 -9.40 11.15
CA SER A 491 -3.55 -10.81 11.44
C SER A 491 -4.86 -11.47 11.80
N VAL A 492 -5.16 -12.58 11.17
CA VAL A 492 -6.33 -13.40 11.46
C VAL A 492 -6.23 -13.92 12.89
N SER A 493 -7.21 -13.57 13.75
CA SER A 493 -7.25 -14.00 15.14
C SER A 493 -7.90 -15.39 15.20
N GLY A 494 -7.24 -16.38 15.80
CA GLY A 494 -7.86 -17.66 16.15
C GLY A 494 -7.57 -18.83 15.21
N THR A 495 -6.41 -18.85 14.57
CA THR A 495 -5.94 -20.10 13.94
C THR A 495 -5.47 -21.08 15.00
N GLY A 496 -6.40 -21.84 15.54
CA GLY A 496 -6.08 -23.19 15.98
C GLY A 496 -5.59 -23.95 14.75
N ASN A 497 -4.29 -24.24 14.70
CA ASN A 497 -3.64 -25.24 13.86
C ASN A 497 -4.11 -25.41 12.40
N VAL A 498 -4.14 -24.35 11.60
CA VAL A 498 -3.88 -24.47 10.18
C VAL A 498 -2.53 -23.79 9.93
N PRO A 499 -1.55 -24.46 9.32
CA PRO A 499 -0.22 -23.88 9.17
C PRO A 499 -0.26 -22.71 8.20
N PHE A 500 -0.58 -21.52 8.71
CA PHE A 500 -0.21 -20.24 8.11
C PHE A 500 1.29 -19.98 8.38
N GLU A 501 2.05 -21.06 8.58
CA GLU A 501 3.50 -21.08 8.82
C GLU A 501 4.33 -20.70 7.60
N LEU A 502 3.72 -20.16 6.56
CA LEU A 502 4.47 -19.69 5.39
C LEU A 502 5.06 -18.29 5.56
N SER A 503 4.80 -17.59 6.65
CA SER A 503 5.41 -16.28 6.91
C SER A 503 6.53 -16.28 7.95
N ARG A 504 6.88 -17.44 8.54
CA ARG A 504 7.98 -17.59 9.49
C ARG A 504 9.14 -18.41 8.93
N GLN A 505 9.72 -17.99 7.83
CA GLN A 505 11.15 -18.20 7.62
C GLN A 505 11.88 -16.85 7.71
N SER A 506 11.82 -16.25 8.89
CA SER A 506 12.97 -15.50 9.37
C SER A 506 14.10 -16.53 9.48
N SER A 507 15.22 -16.22 8.88
CA SER A 507 16.48 -16.93 8.95
C SER A 507 16.82 -17.32 10.40
N THR A 508 16.35 -18.47 10.85
CA THR A 508 16.96 -19.20 11.94
C THR A 508 17.96 -20.16 11.30
N SER A 509 19.17 -19.64 11.12
CA SER A 509 20.34 -20.50 11.02
C SER A 509 20.34 -21.40 12.26
N ASN A 510 20.29 -22.72 12.04
CA ASN A 510 20.59 -23.72 13.05
C ASN A 510 22.07 -23.57 13.49
N PHE A 511 22.31 -22.77 14.50
CA PHE A 511 23.54 -22.81 15.27
C PHE A 511 23.20 -23.22 16.71
N PRO A 512 23.96 -24.14 17.32
CA PRO A 512 23.75 -24.54 18.70
C PRO A 512 23.99 -23.34 19.64
N PRO A 513 23.23 -23.21 20.74
CA PRO A 513 23.38 -22.09 21.66
C PRO A 513 24.73 -22.17 22.40
N SER A 514 25.48 -21.06 22.36
CA SER A 514 26.66 -20.87 23.19
C SER A 514 26.26 -20.82 24.66
N PRO A 515 27.07 -21.34 25.60
CA PRO A 515 26.72 -21.42 27.01
C PRO A 515 26.66 -20.02 27.63
N MET A 516 25.51 -19.72 28.20
CA MET A 516 25.23 -18.49 28.94
C MET A 516 25.97 -18.48 30.29
N ARG A 517 26.74 -17.43 30.53
CA ARG A 517 27.25 -17.08 31.86
C ARG A 517 26.07 -16.66 32.74
N GLN A 518 25.87 -17.37 33.82
CA GLN A 518 24.92 -17.00 34.88
C GLN A 518 25.43 -15.75 35.62
N SER A 519 24.63 -14.69 35.63
CA SER A 519 24.71 -13.63 36.63
C SER A 519 23.39 -13.56 37.40
N SER A 520 23.48 -13.83 38.70
CA SER A 520 22.42 -13.73 39.69
C SER A 520 21.97 -12.26 39.89
N GLY A 521 20.67 -12.00 39.88
CA GLY A 521 20.13 -10.68 40.26
C GLY A 521 18.61 -10.60 40.21
N THR A 522 17.98 -10.70 41.37
CA THR A 522 16.68 -10.16 41.84
C THR A 522 15.46 -10.14 40.92
N PHE A 523 14.46 -10.88 41.37
CA PHE A 523 13.09 -10.88 40.89
C PHE A 523 12.41 -9.51 41.09
N ALA A 524 12.00 -8.87 39.97
CA ALA A 524 10.95 -7.88 39.95
C ALA A 524 9.83 -8.41 39.06
N LEU A 525 8.64 -8.56 39.61
CA LEU A 525 7.41 -8.92 38.91
C LEU A 525 7.05 -7.81 37.92
N GLN A 526 7.29 -8.04 36.63
CA GLN A 526 6.71 -7.22 35.57
C GLN A 526 5.31 -7.75 35.22
N PRO A 527 4.33 -6.86 34.94
CA PRO A 527 3.02 -7.27 34.46
C PRO A 527 3.14 -7.86 33.03
N PRO A 528 2.23 -8.76 32.62
CA PRO A 528 2.34 -9.46 31.37
C PRO A 528 2.30 -8.46 30.21
N ALA A 529 3.39 -8.41 29.45
CA ALA A 529 3.51 -7.62 28.25
C ALA A 529 2.46 -8.08 27.23
N SER A 530 1.64 -7.15 26.79
CA SER A 530 0.63 -7.35 25.74
C SER A 530 1.28 -7.92 24.49
N SER A 531 0.76 -9.02 23.97
CA SER A 531 1.22 -9.80 22.80
C SER A 531 1.10 -9.07 21.44
N HIS A 532 1.20 -7.74 21.39
CA HIS A 532 0.93 -6.93 20.22
C HIS A 532 2.14 -6.49 19.40
N SER A 533 3.38 -6.94 19.70
CA SER A 533 4.59 -6.32 19.13
C SER A 533 5.19 -7.01 17.89
N HIS A 534 4.74 -8.19 17.47
CA HIS A 534 5.45 -8.93 16.42
C HIS A 534 5.05 -8.58 14.98
N ASN A 535 3.86 -8.03 14.70
CA ASN A 535 3.45 -7.65 13.33
C ASN A 535 3.85 -6.24 12.90
N SER A 536 4.21 -5.35 13.83
CA SER A 536 4.57 -3.96 13.50
C SER A 536 5.93 -3.80 12.82
N ASN A 537 6.82 -4.79 12.92
CA ASN A 537 8.18 -4.68 12.37
C ASN A 537 8.29 -4.80 10.86
N ASN A 538 7.31 -5.43 10.20
CA ASN A 538 7.34 -5.65 8.75
C ASN A 538 6.55 -4.62 7.94
N TYR A 539 5.68 -3.82 8.60
CA TYR A 539 4.99 -2.70 7.96
C TYR A 539 5.99 -1.67 7.43
N SER A 540 5.79 -1.23 6.21
CA SER A 540 6.55 -0.12 5.62
C SER A 540 5.87 0.39 4.35
N PRO A 541 5.80 1.70 4.10
CA PRO A 541 5.08 2.31 2.97
C PRO A 541 5.88 2.25 1.66
N ILE A 542 6.55 1.13 1.37
CA ILE A 542 7.45 0.97 0.20
C ILE A 542 6.70 1.16 -1.12
N PHE A 543 5.52 0.54 -1.24
CA PHE A 543 4.73 0.68 -2.46
C PHE A 543 4.13 2.08 -2.59
N LEU A 544 3.69 2.68 -1.48
CA LEU A 544 3.21 4.07 -1.46
C LEU A 544 4.32 5.06 -1.86
N GLN A 545 5.55 4.86 -1.38
CA GLN A 545 6.71 5.64 -1.81
C GLN A 545 6.96 5.51 -3.31
N TRP A 546 6.80 4.32 -3.86
CA TRP A 546 6.93 4.09 -5.30
C TRP A 546 5.83 4.83 -6.09
N VAL A 547 4.58 4.78 -5.63
CA VAL A 547 3.48 5.53 -6.26
C VAL A 547 3.72 7.03 -6.17
N ASP A 548 4.31 7.54 -5.07
CA ASP A 548 4.73 8.95 -4.98
C ASP A 548 5.79 9.27 -6.05
N CYS A 549 6.78 8.40 -6.27
CA CYS A 549 7.73 8.55 -7.38
C CYS A 549 7.02 8.65 -8.74
N VAL A 550 6.04 7.78 -9.02
CA VAL A 550 5.24 7.83 -10.25
C VAL A 550 4.45 9.14 -10.33
N SER A 551 3.87 9.60 -9.22
CA SER A 551 3.15 10.87 -9.13
C SER A 551 4.05 12.07 -9.44
N GLN A 552 5.31 12.06 -8.96
CA GLN A 552 6.28 13.10 -9.29
C GLN A 552 6.63 13.10 -10.80
N LEU A 553 6.81 11.92 -11.40
CA LEU A 553 7.01 11.80 -12.85
C LEU A 553 5.79 12.30 -13.65
N LEU A 554 4.60 11.95 -13.22
CA LEU A 554 3.34 12.42 -13.82
C LEU A 554 3.21 13.96 -13.73
N ARG A 555 3.61 14.57 -12.61
CA ARG A 555 3.60 16.04 -12.46
C ARG A 555 4.62 16.73 -13.35
N MET A 556 5.80 16.13 -13.54
CA MET A 556 6.85 16.68 -14.41
C MET A 556 6.51 16.51 -15.89
N TYR A 557 5.84 15.41 -16.27
CA TYR A 557 5.57 15.01 -17.64
C TYR A 557 4.12 14.57 -17.84
N PRO A 558 3.12 15.45 -17.64
CA PRO A 558 1.70 15.06 -17.61
C PRO A 558 1.21 14.45 -18.91
N PHE A 559 1.76 14.87 -20.06
CA PHE A 559 1.38 14.35 -21.38
C PHE A 559 2.05 13.03 -21.76
N ALA A 560 2.98 12.53 -20.93
CA ALA A 560 3.64 11.25 -21.19
C ALA A 560 2.84 10.05 -20.66
N PHE A 561 1.76 10.28 -19.90
CA PHE A 561 0.94 9.27 -19.25
C PHE A 561 -0.48 9.30 -19.78
N GLU A 562 -1.08 8.13 -19.94
CA GLU A 562 -2.50 7.96 -20.27
C GLU A 562 -3.41 8.22 -19.07
N PHE A 563 -2.91 8.00 -17.85
CA PHE A 563 -3.65 8.14 -16.60
C PHE A 563 -3.32 9.44 -15.85
N SER A 564 -4.25 9.84 -14.97
CA SER A 564 -4.17 11.07 -14.18
C SER A 564 -3.73 10.84 -12.73
N ALA A 565 -3.50 11.94 -12.00
CA ALA A 565 -3.25 11.88 -10.56
C ALA A 565 -4.45 11.32 -9.78
N ALA A 566 -5.68 11.57 -10.22
CA ALA A 566 -6.88 11.01 -9.62
C ALA A 566 -6.88 9.47 -9.69
N PHE A 567 -6.49 8.90 -10.84
CA PHE A 567 -6.31 7.45 -10.97
C PHE A 567 -5.31 6.89 -9.96
N LEU A 568 -4.18 7.56 -9.74
CA LEU A 568 -3.18 7.11 -8.75
C LEU A 568 -3.74 7.15 -7.32
N VAL A 569 -4.57 8.13 -6.98
CA VAL A 569 -5.24 8.20 -5.67
C VAL A 569 -6.21 7.02 -5.51
N ASP A 570 -7.10 6.80 -6.47
CA ASP A 570 -8.06 5.69 -6.44
C ASP A 570 -7.35 4.33 -6.39
N PHE A 571 -6.23 4.21 -7.12
CA PHE A 571 -5.39 3.02 -7.11
C PHE A 571 -4.82 2.72 -5.72
N VAL A 572 -4.26 3.74 -5.04
CA VAL A 572 -3.74 3.61 -3.67
C VAL A 572 -4.85 3.29 -2.68
N ASP A 573 -6.01 3.93 -2.81
CA ASP A 573 -7.17 3.65 -1.96
C ASP A 573 -7.65 2.20 -2.13
N CYS A 574 -7.68 1.68 -3.36
CA CYS A 574 -7.99 0.27 -3.63
C CYS A 574 -6.95 -0.67 -3.01
N MET A 575 -5.68 -0.33 -3.07
CA MET A 575 -4.59 -1.12 -2.48
C MET A 575 -4.68 -1.14 -0.94
N LEU A 576 -4.83 0.02 -0.29
CA LEU A 576 -4.90 0.12 1.18
C LEU A 576 -6.19 -0.46 1.74
N SER A 577 -7.30 -0.32 1.03
CA SER A 577 -8.60 -0.86 1.44
C SER A 577 -8.69 -2.37 1.29
N CYS A 578 -7.78 -2.99 0.50
CA CYS A 578 -7.88 -4.39 0.11
C CYS A 578 -9.29 -4.78 -0.38
N ARG A 579 -9.95 -3.85 -1.06
CA ARG A 579 -11.27 -4.06 -1.64
C ARG A 579 -11.27 -5.23 -2.62
N PHE A 580 -10.15 -5.44 -3.29
CA PHE A 580 -9.89 -6.50 -4.24
C PHE A 580 -8.77 -7.42 -3.75
N GLY A 581 -8.70 -8.63 -4.29
CA GLY A 581 -7.76 -9.66 -3.84
C GLY A 581 -6.29 -9.47 -4.21
N ASN A 582 -5.96 -8.52 -5.10
CA ASN A 582 -4.62 -8.37 -5.69
C ASN A 582 -3.49 -8.19 -4.67
N PHE A 583 -3.75 -7.48 -3.57
CA PHE A 583 -2.73 -7.05 -2.60
C PHE A 583 -2.82 -7.76 -1.25
N LEU A 584 -3.60 -8.84 -1.17
CA LEU A 584 -3.84 -9.58 0.08
C LEU A 584 -2.69 -10.49 0.50
N CYS A 585 -1.79 -10.86 -0.40
CA CYS A 585 -0.81 -11.91 -0.17
C CYS A 585 0.64 -11.42 -0.32
N ASN A 586 1.56 -12.14 0.34
CA ASN A 586 3.01 -11.94 0.21
C ASN A 586 3.62 -12.75 -0.94
N ARG A 587 2.85 -13.65 -1.57
CA ARG A 587 3.33 -14.57 -2.61
C ARG A 587 2.29 -14.69 -3.71
N TYR A 588 2.73 -14.57 -4.93
CA TYR A 588 1.88 -14.65 -6.12
C TYR A 588 1.11 -15.97 -6.22
N PHE A 589 1.75 -17.08 -5.89
CA PHE A 589 1.12 -18.41 -5.85
C PHE A 589 -0.10 -18.46 -4.92
N LEU A 590 -0.02 -17.86 -3.72
CA LEU A 590 -1.16 -17.79 -2.80
C LEU A 590 -2.27 -16.89 -3.33
N CYS A 591 -1.91 -15.77 -3.95
CA CYS A 591 -2.88 -14.91 -4.63
C CYS A 591 -3.61 -15.69 -5.74
N LEU A 592 -2.89 -16.48 -6.53
CA LEU A 592 -3.48 -17.27 -7.60
C LEU A 592 -4.44 -18.35 -7.09
N GLN A 593 -4.11 -19.02 -5.99
CA GLN A 593 -5.02 -20.00 -5.37
C GLN A 593 -6.31 -19.37 -4.82
N LEU A 594 -6.22 -18.13 -4.32
CA LEU A 594 -7.37 -17.40 -3.80
C LEU A 594 -8.20 -16.73 -4.90
N VAL A 595 -7.62 -16.49 -6.07
CA VAL A 595 -8.17 -15.70 -7.18
C VAL A 595 -9.43 -16.29 -7.81
N PHE A 596 -9.64 -17.59 -7.73
CA PHE A 596 -10.89 -18.20 -8.22
C PHE A 596 -12.15 -17.69 -7.49
N SER A 597 -11.96 -16.94 -6.38
CA SER A 597 -13.03 -16.42 -5.53
C SER A 597 -13.07 -14.89 -5.44
N LEU A 598 -12.16 -14.14 -6.10
CA LEU A 598 -11.96 -12.71 -5.84
C LEU A 598 -12.17 -11.85 -7.08
N GLU A 599 -12.75 -10.66 -6.88
CA GLU A 599 -12.70 -9.59 -7.87
C GLU A 599 -11.29 -8.99 -8.00
N TRP A 600 -10.93 -8.62 -9.25
CA TRP A 600 -9.67 -7.98 -9.56
C TRP A 600 -9.87 -6.48 -9.74
N MET A 601 -9.01 -5.69 -9.12
CA MET A 601 -9.01 -4.23 -9.19
C MET A 601 -9.04 -3.69 -10.63
N TRP A 602 -8.39 -4.38 -11.55
CA TRP A 602 -8.30 -3.98 -12.96
C TRP A 602 -9.61 -4.05 -13.73
N SER A 603 -10.61 -4.74 -13.19
CA SER A 603 -11.98 -4.70 -13.73
C SER A 603 -12.57 -3.29 -13.63
N LEU A 604 -12.24 -2.54 -12.58
CA LEU A 604 -12.64 -1.15 -12.39
C LEU A 604 -11.91 -0.19 -13.35
N ALA A 605 -10.63 -0.43 -13.66
CA ALA A 605 -9.90 0.39 -14.61
C ALA A 605 -10.58 0.40 -16.00
N SER A 606 -11.08 -0.76 -16.47
CA SER A 606 -11.93 -0.83 -17.68
C SER A 606 -13.22 -0.03 -17.55
N PHE A 607 -13.84 -0.01 -16.38
CA PHE A 607 -15.06 0.75 -16.12
C PHE A 607 -14.79 2.27 -16.08
N PHE A 608 -13.69 2.71 -15.47
CA PHE A 608 -13.26 4.11 -15.49
C PHE A 608 -12.87 4.59 -16.88
N LEU A 609 -12.21 3.75 -17.69
CA LEU A 609 -11.93 4.05 -19.10
C LEU A 609 -13.24 4.28 -19.87
N THR A 610 -14.25 3.44 -19.65
CA THR A 610 -15.57 3.60 -20.29
C THR A 610 -16.28 4.87 -19.82
N LEU A 611 -16.19 5.23 -18.54
CA LEU A 611 -16.77 6.47 -17.99
C LEU A 611 -16.03 7.72 -18.46
N LEU A 612 -14.70 7.68 -18.53
CA LEU A 612 -13.89 8.80 -19.05
C LEU A 612 -14.13 9.04 -20.52
N THR A 613 -14.24 7.98 -21.34
CA THR A 613 -14.58 8.12 -22.76
C THR A 613 -16.01 8.65 -22.95
N LEU A 614 -16.97 8.24 -22.12
CA LEU A 614 -18.34 8.77 -22.15
C LEU A 614 -18.40 10.24 -21.69
N ASN A 615 -17.61 10.66 -20.72
CA ASN A 615 -17.55 12.07 -20.28
C ASN A 615 -16.84 12.96 -21.31
N VAL A 616 -15.75 12.52 -21.91
CA VAL A 616 -15.06 13.25 -22.99
C VAL A 616 -15.96 13.41 -24.22
N VAL A 617 -16.80 12.41 -24.52
CA VAL A 617 -17.79 12.50 -25.61
C VAL A 617 -18.91 13.46 -25.23
N LYS A 618 -19.39 13.47 -23.96
CA LYS A 618 -20.41 14.44 -23.52
C LYS A 618 -19.90 15.87 -23.53
N ASP A 619 -18.66 16.11 -23.11
CA ASP A 619 -18.06 17.46 -23.12
C ASP A 619 -17.81 17.96 -24.56
N LYS A 620 -17.50 17.07 -25.51
CA LYS A 620 -17.43 17.43 -26.95
C LYS A 620 -18.78 17.71 -27.55
N VAL A 621 -19.81 16.95 -27.20
CA VAL A 621 -21.19 17.17 -27.71
C VAL A 621 -21.86 18.40 -27.08
N ALA A 622 -21.40 18.85 -25.91
CA ALA A 622 -21.87 20.10 -25.27
C ALA A 622 -21.11 21.35 -25.77
N ALA A 623 -20.00 21.17 -26.49
CA ALA A 623 -19.19 22.25 -27.05
C ALA A 623 -19.43 22.46 -28.59
N GLU A 624 -20.17 21.57 -29.23
CA GLU A 624 -20.81 21.75 -30.58
C GLU A 624 -22.28 22.18 -30.41
#